data_059db9826564bd337c23eba062d4c124
#
_entry.id   059db9826564bd337c23eba062d4c124
#
_cell.length_a   1.000
_cell.length_b   1.000
_cell.length_c   1.000
_cell.angle_alpha   90.00
_cell.angle_beta   90.00
_cell.angle_gamma   90.00
#
_symmetry.space_group_name_H-M   'P 1'
#
loop_
_entity.id
_entity.type
_entity.pdbx_description
1 polymer ?
#
loop_
_entity_poly.entity_id
_entity_poly.type
_entity_poly.pdbx_seq_one_letter_code
_entity_poly.pdbx_strand_id
1 'polypeptide(L)'
;LVGSEMCIRDRENLHSNNPCMNENKKKIAFIINPISGTQSKEQILKWLDEKLDKERYAQEVIYTERAGHAVEIAAQKAQEDAHAVIAIGGDGTINEIARSLVHTKTALGIIPCGSGNGLARHLQIPMEPKKAIDIINDGLIDIIDYGKINDVPFFCTCGVGFDAFVSLQFSKAGRRGPLTYLEKTLLESLKYRPETYELEMDGSTLRYKAFLIACGNASQYGNNAYIAPQATLNDGLLDVTILEPFTVLDVPSLSFQLFNKTIDQNSRIKTFRCQTLRIHRSKPGVVHFDGDPMMMGENVDVKIMKKGLQVIVPRDAEKDTSNVLQRAQDYINGLKQINDAFVEDIAHKNKMILDKGKRQFKKLTKM
;
A
#
# COMPACT_ATOMS: atom_id res chain seq x y z
N LEU A 1 16.22 85.23 -16.33
CA LEU A 1 17.43 84.75 -16.98
C LEU A 1 17.45 83.23 -16.84
N VAL A 2 16.98 82.53 -17.87
CA VAL A 2 17.81 81.73 -18.78
C VAL A 2 18.41 80.50 -18.04
N GLY A 3 18.20 79.31 -18.38
CA GLY A 3 17.96 78.61 -19.59
C GLY A 3 17.95 77.07 -19.24
N SER A 4 17.14 76.41 -19.93
CA SER A 4 17.41 75.42 -20.98
C SER A 4 18.15 74.18 -20.50
N GLU A 5 17.63 73.17 -20.82
CA GLU A 5 17.60 72.09 -21.84
C GLU A 5 17.79 70.76 -21.23
N MET A 6 16.82 69.92 -21.34
CA MET A 6 16.71 68.85 -22.35
C MET A 6 17.92 67.90 -22.42
N CYS A 7 17.72 66.67 -21.92
CA CYS A 7 18.22 65.50 -22.62
C CYS A 7 17.39 64.27 -22.30
N ILE A 8 16.63 63.88 -23.26
CA ILE A 8 16.04 62.57 -23.51
C ILE A 8 17.19 61.62 -23.66
N ARG A 9 17.10 60.47 -22.95
CA ARG A 9 17.73 59.26 -23.42
C ARG A 9 16.90 58.05 -22.99
N ASP A 10 16.35 57.47 -24.00
CA ASP A 10 15.83 56.12 -24.05
C ASP A 10 16.72 55.18 -23.27
N ARG A 11 16.13 54.46 -22.35
CA ARG A 11 16.64 53.19 -21.89
C ARG A 11 15.56 52.16 -22.08
N GLU A 12 15.86 51.30 -22.99
CA GLU A 12 15.24 50.09 -23.41
C GLU A 12 14.58 49.35 -22.24
N ASN A 13 13.30 49.12 -22.41
CA ASN A 13 12.54 48.14 -21.68
C ASN A 13 13.14 46.73 -21.89
N LEU A 14 14.04 46.34 -21.03
CA LEU A 14 14.28 44.91 -20.81
C LEU A 14 13.06 44.39 -20.07
N HIS A 15 12.11 43.87 -20.83
CA HIS A 15 11.06 43.01 -20.36
C HIS A 15 11.74 41.74 -19.76
N SER A 16 11.96 41.72 -18.47
CA SER A 16 12.04 40.50 -17.72
C SER A 16 10.65 39.89 -17.75
N ASN A 17 10.44 38.98 -18.68
CA ASN A 17 9.34 38.02 -18.63
C ASN A 17 9.53 37.09 -17.40
N ASN A 18 9.27 37.63 -16.22
CA ASN A 18 8.84 36.81 -15.11
C ASN A 18 7.38 36.42 -15.42
N PRO A 19 7.05 35.15 -15.63
CA PRO A 19 5.66 34.76 -15.66
C PRO A 19 5.09 35.13 -14.29
N CYS A 20 4.09 36.02 -14.25
CA CYS A 20 3.26 36.21 -13.08
C CYS A 20 2.88 34.83 -12.54
N MET A 21 3.52 34.39 -11.47
CA MET A 21 3.01 33.29 -10.70
C MET A 21 1.64 33.74 -10.20
N ASN A 22 0.62 33.08 -10.72
CA ASN A 22 -0.76 33.29 -10.32
C ASN A 22 -0.83 32.89 -8.84
N GLU A 23 -0.82 33.86 -7.93
CA GLU A 23 -0.73 33.69 -6.47
C GLU A 23 -1.88 32.85 -5.89
N ASN A 24 -2.84 32.45 -6.72
CA ASN A 24 -4.04 31.70 -6.32
C ASN A 24 -3.98 30.18 -6.59
N LYS A 25 -2.92 29.66 -7.22
CA LYS A 25 -2.88 28.20 -7.52
C LYS A 25 -2.44 27.40 -6.30
N LYS A 26 -3.14 26.29 -6.05
CA LYS A 26 -2.79 25.35 -5.00
C LYS A 26 -1.52 24.56 -5.38
N LYS A 27 -0.50 24.63 -4.56
CA LYS A 27 0.75 23.86 -4.78
C LYS A 27 0.51 22.38 -4.59
N ILE A 28 0.88 21.58 -5.57
CA ILE A 28 0.75 20.12 -5.53
C ILE A 28 2.05 19.45 -5.99
N ALA A 29 2.56 18.51 -5.20
CA ALA A 29 3.80 17.79 -5.51
C ALA A 29 3.50 16.34 -5.84
N PHE A 30 3.99 15.84 -6.98
CA PHE A 30 3.93 14.46 -7.42
C PHE A 30 5.26 13.78 -7.11
N ILE A 31 5.25 12.81 -6.20
CA ILE A 31 6.44 12.03 -5.85
C ILE A 31 6.38 10.70 -6.59
N ILE A 32 7.36 10.46 -7.45
CA ILE A 32 7.45 9.28 -8.30
C ILE A 32 8.56 8.35 -7.81
N ASN A 33 8.20 7.11 -7.50
CA ASN A 33 9.18 6.05 -7.34
C ASN A 33 9.42 5.39 -8.72
N PRO A 34 10.58 5.60 -9.37
CA PRO A 34 10.82 5.16 -10.74
C PRO A 34 10.83 3.64 -10.89
N ILE A 35 11.19 2.91 -9.82
CA ILE A 35 11.31 1.44 -9.84
C ILE A 35 10.05 0.72 -9.35
N SER A 36 9.01 1.45 -8.92
CA SER A 36 7.79 0.84 -8.38
C SER A 36 6.80 0.44 -9.48
N GLY A 37 6.16 -0.72 -9.31
CA GLY A 37 5.07 -1.20 -10.17
C GLY A 37 5.51 -1.55 -11.59
N THR A 38 4.55 -1.92 -12.43
CA THR A 38 4.76 -2.38 -13.82
C THR A 38 4.35 -1.33 -14.86
N GLN A 39 3.70 -0.24 -14.44
CA GLN A 39 3.18 0.78 -15.35
C GLN A 39 4.26 1.79 -15.75
N SER A 40 4.26 2.21 -17.02
CA SER A 40 5.17 3.24 -17.54
C SER A 40 4.93 4.58 -16.85
N LYS A 41 5.95 5.10 -16.18
CA LYS A 41 5.91 6.41 -15.54
C LYS A 41 5.79 7.55 -16.56
N GLU A 42 6.41 7.38 -17.73
CA GLU A 42 6.33 8.31 -18.85
C GLU A 42 4.88 8.47 -19.33
N GLN A 43 4.15 7.35 -19.41
CA GLN A 43 2.75 7.37 -19.81
C GLN A 43 1.87 8.06 -18.75
N ILE A 44 2.16 7.84 -17.46
CA ILE A 44 1.45 8.52 -16.37
C ILE A 44 1.69 10.04 -16.43
N LEU A 45 2.92 10.46 -16.69
CA LEU A 45 3.26 11.87 -16.83
C LEU A 45 2.54 12.54 -18.02
N LYS A 46 2.40 11.83 -19.14
CA LYS A 46 1.59 12.31 -20.28
C LYS A 46 0.15 12.53 -19.88
N TRP A 47 -0.48 11.54 -19.22
CA TRP A 47 -1.85 11.69 -18.73
C TRP A 47 -1.99 12.80 -17.68
N LEU A 48 -0.97 12.99 -16.84
CA LEU A 48 -0.94 14.08 -15.87
C LEU A 48 -0.92 15.43 -16.59
N ASP A 49 -0.08 15.58 -17.61
CA ASP A 49 0.00 16.79 -18.41
C ASP A 49 -1.28 17.11 -19.18
N GLU A 50 -1.98 16.06 -19.66
CA GLU A 50 -3.22 16.17 -20.42
C GLU A 50 -4.43 16.49 -19.51
N LYS A 51 -4.49 15.92 -18.29
CA LYS A 51 -5.72 15.87 -17.48
C LYS A 51 -5.71 16.75 -16.24
N LEU A 52 -4.54 17.05 -15.67
CA LEU A 52 -4.48 17.85 -14.45
C LEU A 52 -5.00 19.26 -14.72
N ASP A 53 -5.87 19.73 -13.84
CA ASP A 53 -6.37 21.11 -13.85
C ASP A 53 -5.24 22.11 -13.53
N LYS A 54 -4.59 22.57 -14.58
CA LYS A 54 -3.45 23.53 -14.50
C LYS A 54 -3.88 24.95 -14.11
N GLU A 55 -5.16 25.27 -14.16
CA GLU A 55 -5.65 26.56 -13.66
C GLU A 55 -5.75 26.53 -12.14
N ARG A 56 -6.15 25.39 -11.58
CA ARG A 56 -6.29 25.17 -10.14
C ARG A 56 -4.98 24.85 -9.43
N TYR A 57 -4.09 24.10 -10.09
CA TYR A 57 -2.89 23.56 -9.47
C TYR A 57 -1.58 24.08 -10.08
N ALA A 58 -0.63 24.42 -9.21
CA ALA A 58 0.78 24.60 -9.55
C ALA A 58 1.49 23.25 -9.22
N GLN A 59 1.84 22.50 -10.26
CA GLN A 59 2.40 21.14 -10.11
C GLN A 59 3.92 21.16 -10.06
N GLU A 60 4.47 20.28 -9.25
CA GLU A 60 5.88 19.92 -9.22
C GLU A 60 6.02 18.39 -9.29
N VAL A 61 6.98 17.87 -10.05
CA VAL A 61 7.24 16.43 -10.19
C VAL A 61 8.63 16.12 -9.67
N ILE A 62 8.71 15.21 -8.70
CA ILE A 62 9.95 14.86 -8.01
C ILE A 62 10.13 13.34 -8.03
N TYR A 63 11.31 12.87 -8.41
CA TYR A 63 11.66 11.46 -8.41
C TYR A 63 12.38 11.06 -7.13
N THR A 64 12.03 9.90 -6.59
CA THR A 64 12.81 9.32 -5.49
C THR A 64 14.07 8.65 -6.04
N GLU A 65 15.18 8.80 -5.32
CA GLU A 65 16.49 8.25 -5.69
C GLU A 65 16.85 7.00 -4.87
N ARG A 66 16.27 6.85 -3.68
CA ARG A 66 16.56 5.78 -2.71
C ARG A 66 15.34 5.48 -1.84
N ALA A 67 15.38 4.37 -1.14
CA ALA A 67 14.40 4.07 -0.10
C ALA A 67 14.42 5.15 1.00
N GLY A 68 13.27 5.53 1.50
CA GLY A 68 13.10 6.59 2.49
C GLY A 68 13.16 8.02 1.92
N HIS A 69 13.54 8.22 0.64
CA HIS A 69 13.61 9.57 0.05
C HIS A 69 12.23 10.21 -0.08
N ALA A 70 11.17 9.42 -0.28
CA ALA A 70 9.81 9.96 -0.31
C ALA A 70 9.37 10.56 1.03
N VAL A 71 9.88 10.03 2.16
CA VAL A 71 9.66 10.60 3.51
C VAL A 71 10.20 12.03 3.59
N GLU A 72 11.45 12.24 3.14
CA GLU A 72 12.13 13.53 3.20
C GLU A 72 11.43 14.57 2.32
N ILE A 73 11.13 14.18 1.08
CA ILE A 73 10.45 15.05 0.12
C ILE A 73 9.07 15.45 0.65
N ALA A 74 8.28 14.48 1.11
CA ALA A 74 6.93 14.73 1.61
C ALA A 74 6.93 15.62 2.86
N ALA A 75 7.88 15.42 3.78
CA ALA A 75 8.03 16.27 4.96
C ALA A 75 8.40 17.72 4.56
N GLN A 76 9.32 17.89 3.60
CA GLN A 76 9.67 19.20 3.07
C GLN A 76 8.44 19.89 2.44
N LYS A 77 7.69 19.19 1.59
CA LYS A 77 6.50 19.76 0.94
C LYS A 77 5.39 20.14 1.93
N ALA A 78 5.25 19.36 3.00
CA ALA A 78 4.32 19.70 4.08
C ALA A 78 4.77 20.98 4.83
N GLN A 79 6.08 21.19 5.04
CA GLN A 79 6.63 22.42 5.63
C GLN A 79 6.49 23.63 4.70
N GLU A 80 6.47 23.40 3.39
CA GLU A 80 6.23 24.44 2.36
C GLU A 80 4.74 24.74 2.17
N ASP A 81 3.85 24.23 3.04
CA ASP A 81 2.39 24.38 2.97
C ASP A 81 1.81 23.93 1.62
N ALA A 82 2.33 22.85 1.04
CA ALA A 82 1.75 22.25 -0.14
C ALA A 82 0.30 21.82 0.14
N HIS A 83 -0.60 22.07 -0.80
CA HIS A 83 -2.01 21.64 -0.68
C HIS A 83 -2.13 20.12 -0.64
N ALA A 84 -1.36 19.45 -1.48
CA ALA A 84 -1.31 17.99 -1.52
C ALA A 84 0.04 17.46 -1.98
N VAL A 85 0.38 16.26 -1.51
CA VAL A 85 1.48 15.43 -2.03
C VAL A 85 0.89 14.15 -2.61
N ILE A 86 1.17 13.90 -3.87
CA ILE A 86 0.61 12.78 -4.63
C ILE A 86 1.64 11.68 -4.77
N ALA A 87 1.33 10.52 -4.23
CA ALA A 87 2.13 9.31 -4.37
C ALA A 87 1.90 8.64 -5.73
N ILE A 88 2.91 8.57 -6.59
CA ILE A 88 2.90 7.76 -7.82
C ILE A 88 3.76 6.53 -7.56
N GLY A 89 3.15 5.46 -7.05
CA GLY A 89 3.88 4.30 -6.59
C GLY A 89 3.02 3.15 -6.10
N GLY A 90 3.64 2.21 -5.40
CA GLY A 90 2.97 1.14 -4.67
C GLY A 90 2.86 1.44 -3.18
N ASP A 91 2.41 0.43 -2.40
CA ASP A 91 2.13 0.55 -0.96
C ASP A 91 3.28 1.16 -0.16
N GLY A 92 4.53 0.76 -0.43
CA GLY A 92 5.71 1.32 0.26
C GLY A 92 5.87 2.83 0.03
N THR A 93 5.72 3.31 -1.22
CA THR A 93 5.81 4.75 -1.52
C THR A 93 4.66 5.52 -0.88
N ILE A 94 3.44 4.96 -0.92
CA ILE A 94 2.26 5.54 -0.28
C ILE A 94 2.49 5.65 1.23
N ASN A 95 3.00 4.60 1.86
CA ASN A 95 3.27 4.55 3.30
C ASN A 95 4.37 5.56 3.70
N GLU A 96 5.51 5.63 2.95
CA GLU A 96 6.58 6.61 3.19
C GLU A 96 6.03 8.04 3.19
N ILE A 97 5.22 8.41 2.20
CA ILE A 97 4.63 9.74 2.09
C ILE A 97 3.61 9.97 3.20
N ALA A 98 2.68 9.02 3.42
CA ALA A 98 1.63 9.14 4.43
C ALA A 98 2.20 9.39 5.83
N ARG A 99 3.30 8.71 6.21
CA ARG A 99 3.98 8.91 7.51
C ARG A 99 4.43 10.34 7.73
N SER A 100 4.87 11.03 6.67
CA SER A 100 5.35 12.42 6.75
C SER A 100 4.20 13.42 6.80
N LEU A 101 3.01 13.02 6.36
CA LEU A 101 1.85 13.89 6.27
C LEU A 101 0.91 13.78 7.49
N VAL A 102 1.12 12.81 8.39
CA VAL A 102 0.29 12.71 9.60
C VAL A 102 0.32 13.99 10.42
N HIS A 103 -0.86 14.45 10.83
CA HIS A 103 -1.07 15.69 11.57
C HIS A 103 -0.59 16.98 10.87
N THR A 104 -0.42 16.93 9.54
CA THR A 104 -0.19 18.13 8.71
C THR A 104 -1.48 18.57 8.03
N LYS A 105 -1.45 19.76 7.41
CA LYS A 105 -2.56 20.26 6.57
C LYS A 105 -2.47 19.79 5.12
N THR A 106 -1.35 19.17 4.74
CA THR A 106 -1.10 18.69 3.39
C THR A 106 -1.82 17.36 3.17
N ALA A 107 -2.64 17.26 2.13
CA ALA A 107 -3.37 16.05 1.82
C ALA A 107 -2.51 15.03 1.06
N LEU A 108 -2.69 13.75 1.33
CA LEU A 108 -2.18 12.66 0.53
C LEU A 108 -3.10 12.42 -0.67
N GLY A 109 -2.57 12.43 -1.88
CA GLY A 109 -3.24 11.87 -3.05
C GLY A 109 -2.53 10.59 -3.51
N ILE A 110 -3.24 9.71 -4.22
CA ILE A 110 -2.69 8.42 -4.63
C ILE A 110 -2.96 8.18 -6.12
N ILE A 111 -1.91 7.91 -6.88
CA ILE A 111 -1.96 7.30 -8.21
C ILE A 111 -1.32 5.92 -8.10
N PRO A 112 -2.14 4.85 -7.97
CA PRO A 112 -1.65 3.52 -7.64
C PRO A 112 -0.91 2.88 -8.82
N CYS A 113 0.31 2.38 -8.57
CA CYS A 113 1.13 1.70 -9.57
C CYS A 113 1.63 0.33 -9.10
N GLY A 114 1.45 0.00 -7.83
CA GLY A 114 1.84 -1.28 -7.23
C GLY A 114 0.88 -2.41 -7.58
N SER A 115 1.21 -3.62 -7.13
CA SER A 115 0.34 -4.79 -7.25
C SER A 115 -0.71 -4.87 -6.13
N GLY A 116 -0.36 -4.45 -4.91
CA GLY A 116 -1.24 -4.50 -3.74
C GLY A 116 -2.22 -3.34 -3.69
N ASN A 117 -1.68 -2.15 -3.47
CA ASN A 117 -2.39 -0.87 -3.34
C ASN A 117 -3.54 -0.93 -2.31
N GLY A 118 -3.24 -1.46 -1.11
CA GLY A 118 -4.24 -1.74 -0.08
C GLY A 118 -5.03 -0.50 0.34
N LEU A 119 -4.35 0.60 0.66
CA LEU A 119 -4.98 1.85 1.05
C LEU A 119 -5.81 2.46 -0.09
N ALA A 120 -5.25 2.51 -1.31
CA ALA A 120 -5.97 3.04 -2.47
C ALA A 120 -7.25 2.26 -2.78
N ARG A 121 -7.20 0.91 -2.69
CA ARG A 121 -8.37 0.05 -2.87
C ARG A 121 -9.42 0.24 -1.79
N HIS A 122 -9.00 0.37 -0.53
CA HIS A 122 -9.93 0.63 0.57
C HIS A 122 -10.62 1.99 0.41
N LEU A 123 -9.89 3.00 -0.02
CA LEU A 123 -10.41 4.34 -0.34
C LEU A 123 -11.17 4.41 -1.67
N GLN A 124 -11.33 3.28 -2.37
CA GLN A 124 -12.01 3.19 -3.68
C GLN A 124 -11.37 4.07 -4.77
N ILE A 125 -10.09 4.37 -4.64
CA ILE A 125 -9.34 5.07 -5.69
C ILE A 125 -9.12 4.12 -6.85
N PRO A 126 -9.47 4.51 -8.09
CA PRO A 126 -9.31 3.67 -9.27
C PRO A 126 -7.87 3.18 -9.47
N MET A 127 -7.70 1.88 -9.78
CA MET A 127 -6.39 1.29 -10.06
C MET A 127 -5.83 1.71 -11.43
N GLU A 128 -6.64 2.32 -12.27
CA GLU A 128 -6.24 2.93 -13.53
C GLU A 128 -5.71 4.36 -13.27
N PRO A 129 -4.42 4.67 -13.52
CA PRO A 129 -3.83 5.97 -13.20
C PRO A 129 -4.57 7.15 -13.82
N LYS A 130 -5.06 6.98 -15.04
CA LYS A 130 -5.82 8.01 -15.74
C LYS A 130 -7.07 8.44 -14.98
N LYS A 131 -7.80 7.48 -14.38
CA LYS A 131 -8.96 7.75 -13.53
C LYS A 131 -8.57 8.26 -12.14
N ALA A 132 -7.42 7.82 -11.62
CA ALA A 132 -6.91 8.34 -10.35
C ALA A 132 -6.55 9.83 -10.45
N ILE A 133 -6.09 10.32 -11.62
CA ILE A 133 -5.87 11.74 -11.87
C ILE A 133 -7.19 12.52 -11.82
N ASP A 134 -8.29 11.96 -12.31
CA ASP A 134 -9.60 12.60 -12.21
C ASP A 134 -10.01 12.79 -10.73
N ILE A 135 -9.68 11.83 -9.84
CA ILE A 135 -9.89 11.99 -8.40
C ILE A 135 -9.02 13.10 -7.80
N ILE A 136 -7.79 13.31 -8.29
CA ILE A 136 -6.96 14.44 -7.84
C ILE A 136 -7.64 15.79 -8.18
N ASN A 137 -8.27 15.90 -9.36
CA ASN A 137 -8.98 17.11 -9.77
C ASN A 137 -10.27 17.33 -8.99
N ASP A 138 -11.10 16.30 -8.87
CA ASP A 138 -12.52 16.43 -8.49
C ASP A 138 -12.85 15.83 -7.12
N GLY A 139 -11.90 15.15 -6.47
CA GLY A 139 -12.09 14.49 -5.19
C GLY A 139 -12.38 15.44 -4.02
N LEU A 140 -12.68 14.84 -2.90
CA LEU A 140 -12.81 15.49 -1.60
C LEU A 140 -11.58 15.22 -0.75
N ILE A 141 -11.27 16.10 0.18
CA ILE A 141 -10.32 15.80 1.25
C ILE A 141 -11.12 15.23 2.42
N ASP A 142 -10.82 14.00 2.78
CA ASP A 142 -11.32 13.34 3.99
C ASP A 142 -10.19 13.21 5.01
N ILE A 143 -10.55 13.07 6.29
CA ILE A 143 -9.57 12.94 7.37
C ILE A 143 -9.73 11.55 7.97
N ILE A 144 -8.75 10.70 7.74
CA ILE A 144 -8.76 9.31 8.15
C ILE A 144 -7.95 9.06 9.43
N ASP A 145 -8.30 7.98 10.09
CA ASP A 145 -7.54 7.41 11.19
C ASP A 145 -6.32 6.66 10.66
N TYR A 146 -5.32 6.44 11.52
CA TYR A 146 -4.19 5.56 11.23
C TYR A 146 -3.80 4.78 12.48
N GLY A 147 -3.17 3.65 12.31
CA GLY A 147 -2.66 2.86 13.42
C GLY A 147 -1.21 3.18 13.76
N LYS A 148 -0.80 2.89 14.99
CA LYS A 148 0.60 2.79 15.40
C LYS A 148 0.87 1.41 15.98
N ILE A 149 1.97 0.79 15.54
CA ILE A 149 2.54 -0.39 16.18
C ILE A 149 3.83 0.04 16.88
N ASN A 150 3.83 0.03 18.22
CA ASN A 150 4.74 0.81 19.04
C ASN A 150 4.71 2.29 18.57
N ASP A 151 5.83 2.82 18.06
CA ASP A 151 5.89 4.19 17.55
C ASP A 151 5.80 4.30 16.02
N VAL A 152 5.65 3.17 15.32
CA VAL A 152 5.65 3.13 13.85
C VAL A 152 4.23 3.28 13.31
N PRO A 153 3.91 4.30 12.51
CA PRO A 153 2.62 4.44 11.86
C PRO A 153 2.38 3.39 10.80
N PHE A 154 1.12 2.93 10.69
CA PHE A 154 0.62 2.12 9.57
C PHE A 154 -0.78 2.60 9.16
N PHE A 155 -1.15 2.38 7.91
CA PHE A 155 -2.39 2.92 7.33
C PHE A 155 -3.37 1.83 6.92
N CYS A 156 -2.87 0.64 6.57
CA CYS A 156 -3.70 -0.51 6.24
C CYS A 156 -3.77 -1.51 7.38
N THR A 157 -2.70 -2.27 7.59
CA THR A 157 -2.68 -3.36 8.55
C THR A 157 -1.32 -3.49 9.23
N CYS A 158 -1.33 -3.98 10.45
CA CYS A 158 -0.12 -4.51 11.08
C CYS A 158 -0.41 -5.86 11.71
N GLY A 159 0.62 -6.62 12.08
CA GLY A 159 0.36 -7.90 12.70
C GLY A 159 1.60 -8.68 13.10
N VAL A 160 1.32 -9.80 13.75
CA VAL A 160 2.32 -10.76 14.25
C VAL A 160 1.96 -12.17 13.78
N GLY A 161 2.94 -13.05 13.76
CA GLY A 161 2.72 -14.42 13.39
C GLY A 161 3.04 -14.69 11.93
N PHE A 162 2.23 -15.50 11.27
CA PHE A 162 2.53 -15.97 9.92
C PHE A 162 2.56 -14.85 8.88
N ASP A 163 1.70 -13.86 8.94
CA ASP A 163 1.69 -12.72 8.02
C ASP A 163 2.98 -11.88 8.11
N ALA A 164 3.49 -11.65 9.32
CA ALA A 164 4.77 -11.02 9.53
C ALA A 164 5.95 -11.86 9.02
N PHE A 165 5.86 -13.18 9.19
CA PHE A 165 6.84 -14.12 8.65
C PHE A 165 6.86 -14.09 7.12
N VAL A 166 5.69 -14.05 6.48
CA VAL A 166 5.56 -13.93 5.02
C VAL A 166 6.14 -12.60 4.52
N SER A 167 5.85 -11.48 5.18
CA SER A 167 6.43 -10.17 4.85
C SER A 167 7.96 -10.19 4.90
N LEU A 168 8.54 -10.83 5.93
CA LEU A 168 9.99 -11.01 6.03
C LEU A 168 10.57 -11.85 4.89
N GLN A 169 9.91 -12.96 4.51
CA GLN A 169 10.37 -13.81 3.41
C GLN A 169 10.29 -13.06 2.08
N PHE A 170 9.22 -12.28 1.88
CA PHE A 170 9.05 -11.47 0.69
C PHE A 170 10.14 -10.39 0.56
N SER A 171 10.45 -9.68 1.63
CA SER A 171 11.51 -8.66 1.64
C SER A 171 12.89 -9.23 1.30
N LYS A 172 13.19 -10.46 1.76
CA LYS A 172 14.45 -11.17 1.46
C LYS A 172 14.53 -11.71 0.03
N ALA A 173 13.40 -12.08 -0.56
CA ALA A 173 13.38 -12.72 -1.88
C ALA A 173 13.67 -11.77 -3.03
N GLY A 174 13.55 -10.45 -2.86
CA GLY A 174 13.90 -9.41 -3.85
C GLY A 174 13.15 -9.50 -5.19
N ARG A 175 12.26 -10.46 -5.37
CA ARG A 175 11.51 -10.70 -6.61
C ARG A 175 10.04 -10.40 -6.43
N ARG A 176 9.51 -9.67 -7.38
CA ARG A 176 8.11 -9.26 -7.46
C ARG A 176 7.39 -10.19 -8.44
N GLY A 177 6.36 -10.89 -7.95
CA GLY A 177 5.46 -11.71 -8.78
C GLY A 177 4.46 -12.44 -7.90
N PRO A 178 3.14 -12.35 -8.19
CA PRO A 178 2.09 -12.89 -7.33
C PRO A 178 2.15 -14.41 -7.17
N LEU A 179 2.61 -15.13 -8.20
CA LEU A 179 2.67 -16.59 -8.21
C LEU A 179 3.78 -17.19 -7.37
N THR A 180 5.02 -16.67 -7.51
CA THR A 180 6.16 -17.11 -6.70
C THR A 180 5.91 -16.82 -5.22
N TYR A 181 5.16 -15.76 -4.94
CA TYR A 181 4.73 -15.38 -3.61
C TYR A 181 3.72 -16.37 -3.02
N LEU A 182 2.67 -16.72 -3.77
CA LEU A 182 1.65 -17.65 -3.31
C LEU A 182 2.21 -19.06 -3.06
N GLU A 183 3.02 -19.60 -3.97
CA GLU A 183 3.66 -20.90 -3.81
C GLU A 183 4.55 -20.96 -2.56
N LYS A 184 5.40 -19.94 -2.36
CA LYS A 184 6.23 -19.85 -1.13
C LYS A 184 5.39 -19.69 0.12
N THR A 185 4.35 -18.88 0.09
CA THR A 185 3.45 -18.66 1.21
C THR A 185 2.76 -19.95 1.62
N LEU A 186 2.25 -20.73 0.67
CA LEU A 186 1.64 -22.02 0.92
C LEU A 186 2.64 -23.06 1.48
N LEU A 187 3.84 -23.14 0.92
CA LEU A 187 4.88 -24.04 1.43
C LEU A 187 5.36 -23.65 2.83
N GLU A 188 5.51 -22.37 3.09
CA GLU A 188 5.93 -21.87 4.40
C GLU A 188 4.81 -22.01 5.46
N SER A 189 3.53 -21.90 5.07
CA SER A 189 2.42 -22.12 5.99
C SER A 189 2.43 -23.52 6.60
N LEU A 190 2.87 -24.54 5.86
CA LEU A 190 2.99 -25.90 6.34
C LEU A 190 4.10 -26.09 7.38
N LYS A 191 5.10 -25.20 7.39
CA LYS A 191 6.24 -25.24 8.31
C LYS A 191 6.03 -24.33 9.52
N TYR A 192 5.14 -23.36 9.42
CA TYR A 192 4.92 -22.37 10.48
C TYR A 192 4.22 -23.02 11.68
N ARG A 193 4.71 -22.75 12.87
CA ARG A 193 4.13 -23.24 14.12
C ARG A 193 3.39 -22.12 14.82
N PRO A 194 2.06 -22.26 15.04
CA PRO A 194 1.29 -21.28 15.78
C PRO A 194 1.86 -21.05 17.18
N GLU A 195 1.95 -19.78 17.56
CA GLU A 195 2.44 -19.34 18.87
C GLU A 195 1.28 -18.97 19.80
N THR A 196 1.55 -18.94 21.10
CA THR A 196 0.58 -18.47 22.10
C THR A 196 0.88 -17.03 22.43
N TYR A 197 -0.16 -16.21 22.35
CA TYR A 197 -0.13 -14.77 22.65
C TYR A 197 -1.08 -14.47 23.80
N GLU A 198 -0.70 -13.52 24.65
CA GLU A 198 -1.57 -12.88 25.60
C GLU A 198 -1.92 -11.49 25.08
N LEU A 199 -3.20 -11.19 25.01
CA LEU A 199 -3.76 -9.99 24.40
C LEU A 199 -4.46 -9.18 25.46
N GLU A 200 -4.00 -7.96 25.69
CA GLU A 200 -4.68 -6.98 26.53
C GLU A 200 -5.38 -5.96 25.62
N MET A 201 -6.70 -5.94 25.65
CA MET A 201 -7.55 -5.07 24.82
C MET A 201 -8.47 -4.29 25.73
N ASP A 202 -8.33 -2.94 25.74
CA ASP A 202 -9.17 -2.02 26.50
C ASP A 202 -9.42 -2.48 27.96
N GLY A 203 -8.36 -3.03 28.60
CA GLY A 203 -8.38 -3.49 30.00
C GLY A 203 -8.83 -4.94 30.22
N SER A 204 -9.14 -5.69 29.14
CA SER A 204 -9.46 -7.12 29.23
C SER A 204 -8.29 -7.95 28.70
N THR A 205 -7.94 -9.04 29.42
CA THR A 205 -6.84 -9.92 29.02
C THR A 205 -7.39 -11.25 28.51
N LEU A 206 -6.96 -11.65 27.31
CA LEU A 206 -7.33 -12.89 26.64
C LEU A 206 -6.07 -13.64 26.21
N ARG A 207 -6.14 -14.96 26.13
CA ARG A 207 -5.02 -15.79 25.69
C ARG A 207 -5.42 -16.66 24.51
N TYR A 208 -4.67 -16.54 23.40
CA TYR A 208 -4.93 -17.30 22.19
C TYR A 208 -3.67 -18.02 21.69
N LYS A 209 -3.85 -19.25 21.22
CA LYS A 209 -2.91 -19.89 20.34
C LYS A 209 -3.28 -19.47 18.91
N ALA A 210 -2.47 -18.66 18.27
CA ALA A 210 -2.78 -18.08 16.98
C ALA A 210 -1.74 -18.44 15.91
N PHE A 211 -2.20 -18.60 14.68
CA PHE A 211 -1.39 -18.69 13.50
C PHE A 211 -0.93 -17.30 13.05
N LEU A 212 -1.85 -16.33 13.09
CA LEU A 212 -1.58 -14.91 12.92
C LEU A 212 -2.53 -14.06 13.76
N ILE A 213 -2.12 -12.85 14.06
CA ILE A 213 -2.95 -11.78 14.61
C ILE A 213 -2.73 -10.57 13.74
N ALA A 214 -3.76 -10.14 13.01
CA ALA A 214 -3.75 -8.95 12.18
C ALA A 214 -4.59 -7.86 12.82
N CYS A 215 -4.10 -6.63 12.80
CA CYS A 215 -4.81 -5.44 13.25
C CYS A 215 -5.06 -4.55 12.03
N GLY A 216 -6.31 -4.44 11.62
CA GLY A 216 -6.74 -3.64 10.49
C GLY A 216 -7.19 -2.24 10.91
N ASN A 217 -6.59 -1.21 10.32
CA ASN A 217 -7.16 0.12 10.19
C ASN A 217 -7.96 0.20 8.87
N ALA A 218 -7.41 -0.43 7.81
CA ALA A 218 -8.12 -0.68 6.56
C ALA A 218 -8.49 -2.17 6.42
N SER A 219 -9.42 -2.48 5.51
CA SER A 219 -10.04 -3.79 5.40
C SER A 219 -9.14 -4.88 4.80
N GLN A 220 -8.05 -4.55 4.15
CA GLN A 220 -7.30 -5.49 3.33
C GLN A 220 -5.79 -5.29 3.36
N TYR A 221 -5.04 -6.36 3.09
CA TYR A 221 -3.61 -6.30 2.84
C TYR A 221 -3.26 -5.64 1.49
N GLY A 222 -4.21 -5.55 0.60
CA GLY A 222 -4.07 -5.20 -0.81
C GLY A 222 -4.54 -6.34 -1.72
N ASN A 223 -4.63 -6.07 -3.02
CA ASN A 223 -5.05 -7.04 -4.04
C ASN A 223 -6.35 -7.80 -3.70
N ASN A 224 -7.28 -7.13 -3.04
CA ASN A 224 -8.56 -7.67 -2.56
C ASN A 224 -8.46 -8.83 -1.55
N ALA A 225 -7.35 -8.93 -0.80
CA ALA A 225 -7.20 -9.88 0.30
C ALA A 225 -7.71 -9.23 1.61
N TYR A 226 -8.97 -9.42 1.93
CA TYR A 226 -9.70 -8.76 3.01
C TYR A 226 -9.53 -9.51 4.34
N ILE A 227 -8.56 -9.10 5.16
CA ILE A 227 -8.30 -9.70 6.48
C ILE A 227 -9.19 -9.10 7.59
N ALA A 228 -9.61 -7.87 7.43
CA ALA A 228 -10.49 -7.15 8.35
C ALA A 228 -11.66 -6.52 7.56
N PRO A 229 -12.60 -7.33 7.02
CA PRO A 229 -13.60 -6.86 6.06
C PRO A 229 -14.52 -5.76 6.58
N GLN A 230 -14.66 -5.64 7.91
CA GLN A 230 -15.51 -4.64 8.58
C GLN A 230 -14.75 -3.35 8.95
N ALA A 231 -13.42 -3.29 8.77
CA ALA A 231 -12.62 -2.14 9.13
C ALA A 231 -13.02 -0.89 8.34
N THR A 232 -13.06 0.24 9.04
CA THR A 232 -13.33 1.57 8.48
C THR A 232 -12.28 2.57 8.97
N LEU A 233 -11.90 3.53 8.11
CA LEU A 233 -10.81 4.46 8.40
C LEU A 233 -11.21 5.66 9.27
N ASN A 234 -12.42 5.70 9.84
CA ASN A 234 -12.92 6.91 10.51
C ASN A 234 -13.80 6.64 11.75
N ASP A 235 -13.81 5.40 12.25
CA ASP A 235 -14.60 5.05 13.45
C ASP A 235 -13.78 5.02 14.75
N GLY A 236 -12.47 5.20 14.63
CA GLY A 236 -11.55 5.25 15.76
C GLY A 236 -11.31 3.91 16.42
N LEU A 237 -11.42 2.80 15.67
CA LEU A 237 -11.22 1.45 16.16
C LEU A 237 -10.24 0.68 15.29
N LEU A 238 -9.56 -0.29 15.87
CA LEU A 238 -8.80 -1.34 15.18
C LEU A 238 -9.69 -2.57 15.07
N ASP A 239 -9.73 -3.17 13.90
CA ASP A 239 -10.34 -4.47 13.67
C ASP A 239 -9.28 -5.56 13.83
N VAL A 240 -9.33 -6.29 14.93
CA VAL A 240 -8.36 -7.35 15.27
C VAL A 240 -8.90 -8.67 14.76
N THR A 241 -8.14 -9.32 13.88
CA THR A 241 -8.45 -10.64 13.33
C THR A 241 -7.42 -11.65 13.81
N ILE A 242 -7.87 -12.68 14.50
CA ILE A 242 -7.04 -13.78 15.00
C ILE A 242 -7.37 -15.03 14.20
N LEU A 243 -6.40 -15.58 13.50
CA LEU A 243 -6.52 -16.90 12.87
C LEU A 243 -5.96 -17.97 13.81
N GLU A 244 -6.83 -18.82 14.33
CA GLU A 244 -6.44 -19.98 15.14
C GLU A 244 -5.74 -21.05 14.30
N PRO A 245 -5.07 -22.04 14.91
CA PRO A 245 -4.47 -23.16 14.18
C PRO A 245 -5.50 -23.87 13.29
N PHE A 246 -5.12 -24.12 12.05
CA PHE A 246 -5.95 -24.73 11.03
C PHE A 246 -5.20 -25.88 10.33
N THR A 247 -5.91 -26.65 9.53
CA THR A 247 -5.36 -27.77 8.74
C THR A 247 -5.34 -27.44 7.26
N VAL A 248 -4.65 -28.26 6.46
CA VAL A 248 -4.62 -28.11 5.00
C VAL A 248 -6.04 -28.15 4.40
N LEU A 249 -6.97 -28.85 5.04
CA LEU A 249 -8.37 -28.93 4.59
C LEU A 249 -9.13 -27.62 4.77
N ASP A 250 -8.71 -26.76 5.68
CA ASP A 250 -9.32 -25.44 5.92
C ASP A 250 -8.86 -24.39 4.88
N VAL A 251 -7.70 -24.61 4.20
CA VAL A 251 -7.06 -23.63 3.30
C VAL A 251 -7.98 -23.16 2.16
N PRO A 252 -8.71 -24.01 1.42
CA PRO A 252 -9.59 -23.54 0.35
C PRO A 252 -10.68 -22.61 0.85
N SER A 253 -11.30 -22.93 1.99
CA SER A 253 -12.35 -22.12 2.60
C SER A 253 -11.81 -20.78 3.09
N LEU A 254 -10.68 -20.78 3.82
CA LEU A 254 -10.01 -19.57 4.29
C LEU A 254 -9.63 -18.64 3.13
N SER A 255 -9.03 -19.21 2.07
CA SER A 255 -8.64 -18.44 0.89
C SER A 255 -9.86 -17.83 0.19
N PHE A 256 -10.90 -18.64 -0.07
CA PHE A 256 -12.13 -18.13 -0.68
C PHE A 256 -12.74 -16.98 0.14
N GLN A 257 -12.85 -17.14 1.46
CA GLN A 257 -13.44 -16.15 2.34
C GLN A 257 -12.59 -14.87 2.45
N LEU A 258 -11.25 -14.99 2.41
CA LEU A 258 -10.34 -13.86 2.40
C LEU A 258 -10.59 -12.93 1.20
N PHE A 259 -10.78 -13.50 0.00
CA PHE A 259 -11.03 -12.71 -1.21
C PHE A 259 -12.51 -12.30 -1.37
N ASN A 260 -13.41 -12.96 -0.67
CA ASN A 260 -14.85 -12.71 -0.76
C ASN A 260 -15.41 -11.82 0.36
N LYS A 261 -14.55 -11.19 1.15
CA LYS A 261 -14.92 -10.33 2.30
C LYS A 261 -15.74 -11.04 3.39
N THR A 262 -15.56 -12.32 3.56
CA THR A 262 -16.31 -13.14 4.54
C THR A 262 -15.41 -13.94 5.46
N ILE A 263 -14.14 -13.56 5.59
CA ILE A 263 -13.15 -14.25 6.42
C ILE A 263 -13.56 -14.24 7.91
N ASP A 264 -14.23 -13.19 8.36
CA ASP A 264 -14.78 -13.02 9.70
C ASP A 264 -15.89 -14.03 10.05
N GLN A 265 -16.46 -14.70 9.05
CA GLN A 265 -17.47 -15.76 9.24
C GLN A 265 -16.84 -17.15 9.40
N ASN A 266 -15.52 -17.30 9.24
CA ASN A 266 -14.85 -18.58 9.38
C ASN A 266 -14.75 -19.00 10.85
N SER A 267 -15.00 -20.28 11.15
CA SER A 267 -14.95 -20.81 12.52
C SER A 267 -13.57 -20.73 13.18
N ARG A 268 -12.49 -20.68 12.38
CA ARG A 268 -11.10 -20.50 12.83
C ARG A 268 -10.72 -19.05 13.08
N ILE A 269 -11.61 -18.12 12.77
CA ILE A 269 -11.37 -16.70 12.94
C ILE A 269 -12.09 -16.18 14.19
N LYS A 270 -11.37 -15.37 14.96
CA LYS A 270 -11.94 -14.55 16.03
C LYS A 270 -11.69 -13.10 15.70
N THR A 271 -12.72 -12.27 15.82
CA THR A 271 -12.63 -10.85 15.53
C THR A 271 -12.97 -10.04 16.79
N PHE A 272 -12.25 -8.96 16.98
CA PHE A 272 -12.45 -8.00 18.05
C PHE A 272 -12.28 -6.59 17.52
N ARG A 273 -12.86 -5.62 18.20
CA ARG A 273 -12.66 -4.21 17.90
C ARG A 273 -12.22 -3.49 19.16
N CYS A 274 -11.14 -2.74 19.10
CA CYS A 274 -10.56 -2.04 20.24
C CYS A 274 -9.87 -0.75 19.81
N GLN A 275 -9.59 0.14 20.77
CA GLN A 275 -8.77 1.33 20.53
C GLN A 275 -7.29 1.04 20.78
N THR A 276 -7.01 0.16 21.72
CA THR A 276 -5.67 -0.24 22.12
C THR A 276 -5.58 -1.75 22.25
N LEU A 277 -4.47 -2.30 21.81
CA LEU A 277 -4.14 -3.71 21.94
C LEU A 277 -2.67 -3.83 22.33
N ARG A 278 -2.40 -4.55 23.42
CA ARG A 278 -1.05 -5.02 23.74
C ARG A 278 -0.99 -6.51 23.47
N ILE A 279 -0.01 -6.91 22.67
CA ILE A 279 0.29 -8.30 22.35
C ILE A 279 1.54 -8.69 23.11
N HIS A 280 1.41 -9.63 24.04
CA HIS A 280 2.54 -10.25 24.71
C HIS A 280 2.84 -11.63 24.13
N ARG A 281 4.13 -11.91 23.84
CA ARG A 281 4.65 -13.17 23.32
C ARG A 281 5.88 -13.61 24.06
N SER A 282 6.19 -14.93 24.02
CA SER A 282 7.25 -15.53 24.82
C SER A 282 8.68 -15.16 24.41
N LYS A 283 8.87 -14.55 23.24
CA LYS A 283 10.17 -14.18 22.67
C LYS A 283 10.04 -13.06 21.65
N PRO A 284 11.10 -12.25 21.44
CA PRO A 284 11.16 -11.31 20.33
C PRO A 284 10.94 -11.99 18.99
N GLY A 285 10.32 -11.28 18.03
CA GLY A 285 10.05 -11.83 16.71
C GLY A 285 9.71 -10.75 15.70
N VAL A 286 9.35 -11.19 14.49
CA VAL A 286 8.96 -10.31 13.41
C VAL A 286 7.53 -9.82 13.62
N VAL A 287 7.30 -8.55 13.33
CA VAL A 287 6.01 -7.93 13.08
C VAL A 287 6.01 -7.38 11.67
N HIS A 288 4.85 -7.09 11.12
CA HIS A 288 4.76 -6.27 9.91
C HIS A 288 3.85 -5.07 10.14
N PHE A 289 4.04 -4.04 9.32
CA PHE A 289 3.16 -2.88 9.19
C PHE A 289 3.11 -2.51 7.70
N ASP A 290 1.92 -2.50 7.13
CA ASP A 290 1.67 -2.27 5.70
C ASP A 290 2.55 -3.13 4.77
N GLY A 291 2.90 -4.34 5.20
CA GLY A 291 3.73 -5.29 4.47
C GLY A 291 5.25 -5.18 4.74
N ASP A 292 5.72 -4.17 5.46
CA ASP A 292 7.13 -4.01 5.83
C ASP A 292 7.45 -4.79 7.11
N PRO A 293 8.43 -5.71 7.11
CA PRO A 293 8.78 -6.49 8.29
C PRO A 293 9.76 -5.75 9.20
N MET A 294 9.57 -5.89 10.52
CA MET A 294 10.45 -5.35 11.55
C MET A 294 10.61 -6.33 12.72
N MET A 295 11.77 -6.38 13.32
CA MET A 295 11.98 -7.11 14.59
C MET A 295 11.51 -6.25 15.76
N MET A 296 10.66 -6.83 16.62
CA MET A 296 10.22 -6.20 17.88
C MET A 296 10.38 -7.14 19.06
N GLY A 297 10.33 -6.58 20.28
CA GLY A 297 10.43 -7.32 21.52
C GLY A 297 9.23 -8.23 21.81
N GLU A 298 9.14 -8.67 23.06
CA GLU A 298 8.06 -9.54 23.53
C GLU A 298 6.74 -8.81 23.66
N ASN A 299 6.76 -7.51 23.91
CA ASN A 299 5.58 -6.66 24.00
C ASN A 299 5.44 -5.80 22.75
N VAL A 300 4.29 -5.87 22.14
CA VAL A 300 3.94 -5.10 20.95
C VAL A 300 2.66 -4.33 21.24
N ASP A 301 2.76 -3.01 21.28
CA ASP A 301 1.63 -2.12 21.54
C ASP A 301 1.06 -1.63 20.20
N VAL A 302 -0.24 -1.80 20.00
CA VAL A 302 -0.97 -1.33 18.82
C VAL A 302 -2.08 -0.38 19.28
N LYS A 303 -2.19 0.78 18.63
CA LYS A 303 -3.22 1.76 18.96
C LYS A 303 -3.71 2.51 17.73
N ILE A 304 -4.99 2.91 17.75
CA ILE A 304 -5.56 3.78 16.74
C ILE A 304 -5.29 5.25 17.07
N MET A 305 -4.96 6.03 16.06
CA MET A 305 -4.79 7.48 16.12
C MET A 305 -5.86 8.12 15.24
N LYS A 306 -6.82 8.80 15.89
CA LYS A 306 -8.00 9.34 15.21
C LYS A 306 -7.67 10.58 14.40
N LYS A 307 -8.25 10.69 13.21
CA LYS A 307 -8.25 11.88 12.35
C LYS A 307 -6.84 12.45 12.11
N GLY A 308 -5.89 11.57 11.79
CA GLY A 308 -4.48 11.95 11.71
C GLY A 308 -3.96 12.20 10.32
N LEU A 309 -4.65 11.81 9.24
CA LEU A 309 -4.17 11.95 7.88
C LEU A 309 -5.27 12.50 6.95
N GLN A 310 -4.98 13.60 6.26
CA GLN A 310 -5.82 14.11 5.19
C GLN A 310 -5.55 13.34 3.90
N VAL A 311 -6.59 12.85 3.22
CA VAL A 311 -6.48 12.09 1.96
C VAL A 311 -7.47 12.61 0.92
N ILE A 312 -7.06 12.61 -0.35
CA ILE A 312 -7.96 12.91 -1.47
C ILE A 312 -8.69 11.63 -1.86
N VAL A 313 -10.03 11.66 -1.77
CA VAL A 313 -10.89 10.50 -2.02
C VAL A 313 -11.95 10.82 -3.08
N PRO A 314 -12.54 9.81 -3.75
CA PRO A 314 -13.67 10.02 -4.65
C PRO A 314 -14.85 10.70 -3.94
N ARG A 315 -15.56 11.59 -4.63
CA ARG A 315 -16.79 12.24 -4.10
C ARG A 315 -17.91 11.23 -3.85
N ASP A 316 -18.07 10.34 -4.82
CA ASP A 316 -19.07 9.28 -4.79
C ASP A 316 -18.34 7.96 -4.58
N ALA A 317 -17.96 7.68 -3.33
CA ALA A 317 -17.52 6.35 -2.96
C ALA A 317 -18.71 5.40 -3.16
N GLU A 318 -18.73 4.64 -4.25
CA GLU A 318 -19.75 3.64 -4.51
C GLU A 318 -19.79 2.69 -3.31
N LYS A 319 -20.95 2.55 -2.67
CA LYS A 319 -21.18 1.43 -1.76
C LYS A 319 -20.89 0.18 -2.55
N ASP A 320 -19.92 -0.61 -2.09
CA ASP A 320 -19.51 -1.84 -2.77
C ASP A 320 -20.73 -2.75 -3.01
N THR A 321 -21.38 -2.55 -4.18
CA THR A 321 -22.53 -3.32 -4.64
C THR A 321 -22.10 -4.56 -5.42
N SER A 322 -20.80 -4.87 -5.46
CA SER A 322 -20.31 -6.05 -6.15
C SER A 322 -21.01 -7.29 -5.60
N ASN A 323 -21.79 -7.92 -6.45
CA ASN A 323 -22.57 -9.11 -6.14
C ASN A 323 -21.61 -10.25 -5.74
N VAL A 324 -22.01 -11.08 -4.78
CA VAL A 324 -21.27 -12.29 -4.36
C VAL A 324 -20.85 -13.16 -5.56
N LEU A 325 -21.71 -13.22 -6.60
CA LEU A 325 -21.41 -13.93 -7.85
C LEU A 325 -20.25 -13.29 -8.63
N GLN A 326 -20.17 -11.96 -8.69
CA GLN A 326 -19.08 -11.26 -9.36
C GLN A 326 -17.75 -11.54 -8.63
N ARG A 327 -17.74 -11.44 -7.29
CA ARG A 327 -16.55 -11.73 -6.48
C ARG A 327 -16.11 -13.19 -6.59
N ALA A 328 -17.07 -14.13 -6.62
CA ALA A 328 -16.80 -15.55 -6.85
C ALA A 328 -16.19 -15.77 -8.25
N GLN A 329 -16.69 -15.09 -9.27
CA GLN A 329 -16.15 -15.15 -10.64
C GLN A 329 -14.74 -14.58 -10.71
N ASP A 330 -14.46 -13.45 -10.03
CA ASP A 330 -13.14 -12.83 -9.97
C ASP A 330 -12.14 -13.74 -9.25
N TYR A 331 -12.57 -14.42 -8.18
CA TYR A 331 -11.78 -15.45 -7.50
C TYR A 331 -11.46 -16.63 -8.41
N ILE A 332 -12.46 -17.18 -9.13
CA ILE A 332 -12.26 -18.28 -10.09
C ILE A 332 -11.31 -17.86 -11.21
N ASN A 333 -11.44 -16.65 -11.72
CA ASN A 333 -10.56 -16.11 -12.74
C ASN A 333 -9.13 -15.95 -12.20
N GLY A 334 -8.98 -15.49 -10.96
CA GLY A 334 -7.68 -15.43 -10.27
C GLY A 334 -7.05 -16.81 -10.11
N LEU A 335 -7.82 -17.82 -9.69
CA LEU A 335 -7.34 -19.21 -9.60
C LEU A 335 -6.93 -19.78 -10.95
N LYS A 336 -7.68 -19.49 -12.04
CA LYS A 336 -7.30 -19.91 -13.40
C LYS A 336 -5.97 -19.30 -13.81
N GLN A 337 -5.77 -18.00 -13.62
CA GLN A 337 -4.51 -17.33 -13.92
C GLN A 337 -3.33 -17.93 -13.13
N ILE A 338 -3.56 -18.29 -11.87
CA ILE A 338 -2.59 -18.96 -11.01
C ILE A 338 -2.25 -20.36 -11.57
N ASN A 339 -3.26 -21.14 -11.94
CA ASN A 339 -3.07 -22.47 -12.49
C ASN A 339 -2.34 -22.45 -13.83
N ASP A 340 -2.70 -21.53 -14.71
CA ASP A 340 -2.08 -21.39 -16.04
C ASP A 340 -0.60 -21.05 -15.93
N ALA A 341 -0.26 -20.11 -15.03
CA ALA A 341 1.12 -19.75 -14.81
C ALA A 341 1.93 -20.83 -14.05
N PHE A 342 1.30 -21.66 -13.20
CA PHE A 342 1.91 -22.83 -12.58
C PHE A 342 2.23 -23.91 -13.62
N VAL A 343 1.33 -24.14 -14.57
CA VAL A 343 1.54 -25.07 -15.69
C VAL A 343 2.68 -24.60 -16.58
N GLU A 344 2.75 -23.30 -16.88
CA GLU A 344 3.85 -22.69 -17.65
C GLU A 344 5.21 -22.82 -16.94
N ASP A 345 5.26 -22.58 -15.62
CA ASP A 345 6.50 -22.72 -14.83
C ASP A 345 7.00 -24.18 -14.79
N ILE A 346 6.08 -25.15 -14.62
CA ILE A 346 6.42 -26.57 -14.71
C ILE A 346 6.93 -26.93 -16.12
N ALA A 347 6.27 -26.46 -17.16
CA ALA A 347 6.69 -26.71 -18.54
C ALA A 347 8.09 -26.11 -18.80
N HIS A 348 8.35 -24.90 -18.30
CA HIS A 348 9.65 -24.26 -18.41
C HIS A 348 10.76 -25.01 -17.65
N LYS A 349 10.50 -25.44 -16.41
CA LYS A 349 11.44 -26.24 -15.60
C LYS A 349 11.74 -27.59 -16.26
N ASN A 350 10.72 -28.26 -16.77
CA ASN A 350 10.89 -29.54 -17.50
C ASN A 350 11.73 -29.37 -18.79
N LYS A 351 11.51 -28.29 -19.52
CA LYS A 351 12.33 -27.96 -20.70
C LYS A 351 13.78 -27.70 -20.31
N MET A 352 14.04 -26.94 -19.24
CA MET A 352 15.40 -26.73 -18.74
C MET A 352 16.11 -28.01 -18.30
N ILE A 353 15.40 -28.95 -17.64
CA ILE A 353 15.94 -30.25 -17.24
C ILE A 353 16.29 -31.09 -18.49
N LEU A 354 15.39 -31.15 -19.47
CA LEU A 354 15.63 -31.84 -20.76
C LEU A 354 16.82 -31.27 -21.51
N ASP A 355 16.96 -29.95 -21.56
CA ASP A 355 18.07 -29.29 -22.23
C ASP A 355 19.41 -29.50 -21.50
N LYS A 356 19.40 -29.53 -20.16
CA LYS A 356 20.58 -29.92 -19.36
C LYS A 356 20.95 -31.39 -19.60
N GLY A 357 19.98 -32.31 -19.64
CA GLY A 357 20.20 -33.71 -19.95
C GLY A 357 20.77 -33.92 -21.35
N LYS A 358 20.23 -33.24 -22.36
CA LYS A 358 20.78 -33.29 -23.74
C LYS A 358 22.21 -32.75 -23.82
N ARG A 359 22.54 -31.69 -23.09
CA ARG A 359 23.92 -31.14 -23.05
C ARG A 359 24.92 -32.09 -22.37
N GLN A 360 24.49 -32.75 -21.29
CA GLN A 360 25.31 -33.77 -20.61
C GLN A 360 25.51 -34.99 -21.50
N PHE A 361 24.47 -35.50 -22.16
CA PHE A 361 24.55 -36.62 -23.08
C PHE A 361 25.46 -36.33 -24.26
N LYS A 362 25.38 -35.10 -24.82
CA LYS A 362 26.26 -34.66 -25.92
C LYS A 362 27.74 -34.50 -25.49
N LYS A 363 28.03 -34.30 -24.22
CA LYS A 363 29.40 -34.29 -23.68
C LYS A 363 29.94 -35.70 -23.51
N LEU A 364 29.10 -36.67 -23.11
CA LEU A 364 29.48 -38.07 -22.92
C LEU A 364 29.70 -38.83 -24.25
N THR A 365 29.01 -38.41 -25.33
CA THR A 365 29.16 -39.02 -26.69
C THR A 365 30.24 -38.39 -27.52
N LYS A 366 30.97 -37.37 -26.99
CA LYS A 366 32.13 -36.77 -27.66
C LYS A 366 33.48 -37.17 -27.02
N MET A 367 33.44 -38.05 -26.02
CA MET A 367 34.60 -38.78 -25.47
C MET A 367 34.66 -40.19 -26.08
#